data_7db102af0e4a825a2ed7b118ce4085e2
#
_entry.id   7db102af0e4a825a2ed7b118ce4085e2
#
_cell.length_a   1.000
_cell.length_b   1.000
_cell.length_c   1.000
_cell.angle_alpha   90.00
_cell.angle_beta   90.00
_cell.angle_gamma   90.00
#
_symmetry.space_group_name_H-M   'P 1'
#
loop_
_entity.id
_entity.type
_entity.pdbx_description
1 polymer ?
#
loop_
_entity_poly.entity_id
_entity_poly.type
_entity_poly.pdbx_seq_one_letter_code
_entity_poly.pdbx_strand_id
1 'polypeptide(L)'
;MEPLRLLVQGYGGTGKTFTITALTYITRRLIKCNGSVMNLAPTGAASNLIPDGRTVHSTTPLPMKSKKKDFNTADMTDYPLSSKRLKRLQKSIGFTEDKKHNLFTLNMDERSMFSHRLLAWCNQRFCEATADFENNFGSIPIVNFFGDLGQLGPVDAKDLHTPPSKSAAPDQLKGYSVYQTFTECVVLTQTMRQKPDQIGLLERLLRIRSGNVTQQDWININLRHEQKLKQSEKEAFQNGTVITLHETWREVKMEKRKQLSQLGVPVAVIPSTGRGRHHKKSDKQVGQIPARCIIVVGCILTRNQGPHTVFGLNNGAIGSVVSILYSESKSPPSMLVAVIVNFEG
;
A
#
# COMPACT_ATOMS: atom_id res chain seq x y z
N MET A 1 -4.55 -19.06 26.77
CA MET A 1 -4.80 -19.43 25.35
C MET A 1 -3.50 -19.16 24.62
N GLU A 2 -2.98 -20.14 23.91
CA GLU A 2 -1.76 -19.99 23.14
C GLU A 2 -2.03 -19.04 21.95
N PRO A 3 -1.17 -18.04 21.70
CA PRO A 3 -1.41 -17.06 20.64
C PRO A 3 -1.36 -17.70 19.25
N LEU A 4 -2.39 -17.48 18.42
CA LEU A 4 -2.40 -17.95 17.04
C LEU A 4 -1.63 -16.96 16.12
N ARG A 5 -0.68 -17.50 15.35
CA ARG A 5 0.09 -16.80 14.33
C ARG A 5 -0.11 -17.49 12.99
N LEU A 6 -1.03 -16.96 12.18
CA LEU A 6 -1.55 -17.61 10.98
C LEU A 6 -1.09 -16.92 9.71
N LEU A 7 -0.49 -17.66 8.79
CA LEU A 7 -0.27 -17.25 7.41
C LEU A 7 -1.48 -17.62 6.56
N VAL A 8 -2.04 -16.67 5.82
CA VAL A 8 -3.09 -16.92 4.83
C VAL A 8 -2.52 -16.62 3.44
N GLN A 9 -2.15 -17.68 2.74
CA GLN A 9 -1.55 -17.64 1.42
C GLN A 9 -2.64 -17.76 0.35
N GLY A 10 -2.57 -16.97 -0.73
CA GLY A 10 -3.47 -17.15 -1.87
C GLY A 10 -3.07 -16.28 -3.04
N TYR A 11 -3.35 -16.73 -4.25
CA TYR A 11 -3.12 -15.95 -5.47
C TYR A 11 -4.01 -14.72 -5.54
N GLY A 12 -3.75 -13.84 -6.50
CA GLY A 12 -4.67 -12.75 -6.81
C GLY A 12 -6.06 -13.28 -7.16
N GLY A 13 -7.08 -12.83 -6.45
CA GLY A 13 -8.46 -13.23 -6.71
C GLY A 13 -8.96 -14.47 -5.94
N THR A 14 -8.20 -15.04 -5.01
CA THR A 14 -8.62 -16.19 -4.19
C THR A 14 -9.45 -15.83 -2.95
N GLY A 15 -9.90 -14.58 -2.82
CA GLY A 15 -10.79 -14.17 -1.73
C GLY A 15 -10.09 -13.75 -0.43
N LYS A 16 -8.79 -13.42 -0.43
CA LYS A 16 -8.08 -12.92 0.77
C LYS A 16 -8.80 -11.75 1.44
N THR A 17 -9.14 -10.73 0.69
CA THR A 17 -9.87 -9.54 1.19
C THR A 17 -11.25 -9.92 1.73
N PHE A 18 -11.96 -10.84 1.07
CA PHE A 18 -13.23 -11.36 1.58
C PHE A 18 -13.03 -12.08 2.92
N THR A 19 -11.98 -12.88 3.05
CA THR A 19 -11.66 -13.59 4.30
C THR A 19 -11.34 -12.61 5.43
N ILE A 20 -10.55 -11.55 5.17
CA ILE A 20 -10.31 -10.46 6.14
C ILE A 20 -11.63 -9.83 6.57
N THR A 21 -12.51 -9.55 5.62
CA THR A 21 -13.82 -8.95 5.88
C THR A 21 -14.68 -9.87 6.77
N ALA A 22 -14.79 -11.13 6.39
CA ALA A 22 -15.55 -12.13 7.15
C ALA A 22 -15.01 -12.30 8.59
N LEU A 23 -13.69 -12.46 8.74
CA LEU A 23 -13.05 -12.57 10.06
C LEU A 23 -13.28 -11.32 10.90
N THR A 24 -13.22 -10.13 10.28
CA THR A 24 -13.48 -8.88 10.98
C THR A 24 -14.89 -8.84 11.57
N TYR A 25 -15.91 -9.13 10.77
CA TYR A 25 -17.30 -9.12 11.23
C TYR A 25 -17.59 -10.22 12.25
N ILE A 26 -17.11 -11.44 12.02
CA ILE A 26 -17.30 -12.58 12.94
C ILE A 26 -16.66 -12.27 14.29
N THR A 27 -15.39 -11.82 14.31
CA THR A 27 -14.69 -11.51 15.56
C THR A 27 -15.40 -10.40 16.33
N ARG A 28 -15.78 -9.30 15.67
CA ARG A 28 -16.50 -8.20 16.31
C ARG A 28 -17.84 -8.66 16.92
N ARG A 29 -18.56 -9.53 16.22
CA ARG A 29 -19.83 -10.08 16.70
C ARG A 29 -19.64 -10.99 17.90
N LEU A 30 -18.62 -11.85 17.89
CA LEU A 30 -18.35 -12.80 18.98
C LEU A 30 -17.83 -12.07 20.23
N ILE A 31 -16.91 -11.14 20.06
CA ILE A 31 -16.32 -10.37 21.17
C ILE A 31 -17.24 -9.21 21.62
N LYS A 32 -18.27 -8.87 20.84
CA LYS A 32 -19.18 -7.74 21.07
C LYS A 32 -18.46 -6.40 21.24
N CYS A 33 -17.34 -6.22 20.56
CA CYS A 33 -16.51 -5.01 20.61
C CYS A 33 -15.99 -4.66 19.20
N ASN A 34 -16.32 -3.45 18.70
CA ASN A 34 -15.83 -2.99 17.40
C ASN A 34 -14.30 -2.82 17.36
N GLY A 35 -13.70 -2.49 18.52
CA GLY A 35 -12.24 -2.36 18.66
C GLY A 35 -11.47 -3.68 18.77
N SER A 36 -12.17 -4.84 18.72
CA SER A 36 -11.54 -6.16 18.84
C SER A 36 -10.73 -6.57 17.61
N VAL A 37 -10.87 -5.88 16.48
CA VAL A 37 -10.13 -6.19 15.24
C VAL A 37 -9.46 -4.94 14.70
N MET A 38 -8.21 -5.09 14.31
CA MET A 38 -7.45 -4.08 13.58
C MET A 38 -6.96 -4.67 12.25
N ASN A 39 -7.23 -3.96 11.15
CA ASN A 39 -6.82 -4.35 9.81
C ASN A 39 -5.74 -3.40 9.30
N LEU A 40 -4.58 -3.92 8.93
CA LEU A 40 -3.41 -3.16 8.47
C LEU A 40 -2.97 -3.61 7.09
N ALA A 41 -2.55 -2.65 6.27
CA ALA A 41 -1.90 -2.92 4.98
C ALA A 41 -0.71 -1.97 4.76
N PRO A 42 0.30 -2.34 3.96
CA PRO A 42 1.48 -1.52 3.73
C PRO A 42 1.18 -0.26 2.92
N THR A 43 0.15 -0.26 2.08
CA THR A 43 -0.21 0.87 1.21
C THR A 43 -1.61 1.40 1.49
N GLY A 44 -1.84 2.67 1.16
CA GLY A 44 -3.17 3.29 1.27
C GLY A 44 -4.20 2.60 0.37
N ALA A 45 -3.82 2.24 -0.86
CA ALA A 45 -4.72 1.53 -1.77
C ALA A 45 -5.19 0.19 -1.20
N ALA A 46 -4.27 -0.63 -0.66
CA ALA A 46 -4.63 -1.90 -0.04
C ALA A 46 -5.47 -1.70 1.23
N SER A 47 -5.14 -0.70 2.06
CA SER A 47 -5.90 -0.43 3.28
C SER A 47 -7.36 -0.01 3.02
N ASN A 48 -7.65 0.61 1.87
CA ASN A 48 -9.02 1.00 1.52
C ASN A 48 -9.91 -0.17 1.11
N LEU A 49 -9.32 -1.29 0.73
CA LEU A 49 -10.06 -2.48 0.30
C LEU A 49 -10.52 -3.36 1.46
N ILE A 50 -10.04 -3.10 2.67
CA ILE A 50 -10.36 -3.90 3.87
C ILE A 50 -11.13 -3.08 4.89
N PRO A 51 -12.05 -3.66 5.68
CA PRO A 51 -12.90 -2.95 6.62
C PRO A 51 -12.07 -2.15 7.63
N ASP A 52 -12.35 -0.86 7.78
CA ASP A 52 -11.63 0.06 8.69
C ASP A 52 -10.09 -0.02 8.56
N GLY A 53 -9.63 -0.32 7.35
CA GLY A 53 -8.23 -0.55 7.08
C GLY A 53 -7.36 0.68 7.30
N ARG A 54 -6.17 0.46 7.83
CA ARG A 54 -5.18 1.50 8.10
C ARG A 54 -3.84 1.11 7.51
N THR A 55 -3.04 2.12 7.16
CA THR A 55 -1.68 1.78 6.75
C THR A 55 -0.81 1.43 7.95
N VAL A 56 0.06 0.44 7.79
CA VAL A 56 1.04 0.04 8.82
C VAL A 56 1.82 1.26 9.29
N HIS A 57 2.32 2.08 8.38
CA HIS A 57 3.13 3.26 8.69
C HIS A 57 2.39 4.34 9.49
N SER A 58 1.07 4.47 9.33
CA SER A 58 0.28 5.44 10.12
C SER A 58 -0.03 4.94 11.52
N THR A 59 -0.17 3.62 11.68
CA THR A 59 -0.55 2.95 12.92
C THR A 59 0.68 2.62 13.77
N THR A 60 1.71 2.03 13.15
CA THR A 60 2.96 1.62 13.77
C THR A 60 4.14 2.36 13.13
N PRO A 61 4.32 3.66 13.43
CA PRO A 61 5.29 4.49 12.74
C PRO A 61 6.71 4.00 12.97
N LEU A 62 7.44 3.80 11.87
CA LEU A 62 8.86 3.54 11.88
C LEU A 62 9.63 4.78 12.34
N PRO A 63 10.79 4.62 13.01
CA PRO A 63 11.67 5.74 13.28
C PRO A 63 12.15 6.36 11.96
N MET A 64 12.10 7.69 11.87
CA MET A 64 12.63 8.40 10.72
C MET A 64 14.16 8.38 10.77
N LYS A 65 14.81 8.07 9.64
CA LYS A 65 16.28 8.17 9.52
C LYS A 65 16.74 9.56 9.97
N SER A 66 17.38 9.65 11.12
CA SER A 66 18.08 10.85 11.50
C SER A 66 19.46 10.81 10.82
N LYS A 67 19.95 11.93 10.32
CA LYS A 67 21.27 12.05 9.67
C LYS A 67 22.46 11.69 10.58
N LYS A 68 22.23 11.39 11.86
CA LYS A 68 23.25 11.26 12.90
C LYS A 68 23.40 9.86 13.50
N LYS A 69 22.56 8.88 13.17
CA LYS A 69 22.69 7.53 13.74
C LYS A 69 22.58 6.47 12.65
N ASP A 70 23.50 5.55 12.71
CA ASP A 70 23.53 4.40 11.83
C ASP A 70 22.46 3.39 12.29
N PHE A 71 21.36 3.29 11.58
CA PHE A 71 20.27 2.35 11.86
C PHE A 71 20.70 0.88 11.79
N ASN A 72 21.88 0.61 11.25
CA ASN A 72 22.38 -0.76 11.12
C ASN A 72 22.87 -1.34 12.46
N THR A 73 23.15 -0.49 13.46
CA THR A 73 23.66 -0.89 14.78
C THR A 73 22.75 -0.48 15.93
N ALA A 74 21.69 0.27 15.68
CA ALA A 74 20.82 0.81 16.72
C ALA A 74 19.89 -0.26 17.29
N ASP A 75 19.78 -0.32 18.61
CA ASP A 75 18.76 -1.11 19.30
C ASP A 75 17.37 -0.50 19.03
N MET A 76 16.36 -1.35 18.90
CA MET A 76 14.98 -0.93 18.68
C MET A 76 14.44 -0.16 19.92
N THR A 77 14.92 -0.46 21.09
CA THR A 77 14.55 0.21 22.35
C THR A 77 15.03 1.67 22.41
N ASP A 78 16.04 2.04 21.61
CA ASP A 78 16.54 3.44 21.51
C ASP A 78 15.53 4.39 20.83
N TYR A 79 14.48 3.86 20.22
CA TYR A 79 13.50 4.63 19.45
C TYR A 79 12.06 4.37 19.87
N PRO A 80 11.72 4.61 21.16
CA PRO A 80 10.35 4.41 21.63
C PRO A 80 9.39 5.37 20.94
N LEU A 81 8.11 5.02 20.94
CA LEU A 81 7.07 5.95 20.49
C LEU A 81 7.07 7.19 21.40
N SER A 82 6.90 8.37 20.77
CA SER A 82 6.60 9.57 21.57
C SER A 82 5.29 9.37 22.33
N SER A 83 5.18 9.96 23.53
CA SER A 83 4.00 9.83 24.40
C SER A 83 2.68 10.09 23.67
N LYS A 84 2.64 11.06 22.75
CA LYS A 84 1.45 11.36 21.93
C LYS A 84 1.09 10.21 20.99
N ARG A 85 2.07 9.58 20.34
CA ARG A 85 1.85 8.46 19.40
C ARG A 85 1.50 7.19 20.15
N LEU A 86 2.16 6.94 21.27
CA LEU A 86 1.86 5.81 22.14
C LEU A 86 0.41 5.87 22.63
N LYS A 87 -0.02 7.00 23.23
CA LYS A 87 -1.41 7.19 23.66
C LYS A 87 -2.42 7.01 22.54
N ARG A 88 -2.09 7.46 21.31
CA ARG A 88 -2.95 7.25 20.14
C ARG A 88 -3.09 5.77 19.77
N LEU A 89 -1.99 5.02 19.79
CA LEU A 89 -2.02 3.58 19.52
C LEU A 89 -2.76 2.84 20.63
N GLN A 90 -2.47 3.12 21.90
CA GLN A 90 -3.18 2.58 23.06
C GLN A 90 -4.68 2.81 22.99
N LYS A 91 -5.11 4.04 22.68
CA LYS A 91 -6.53 4.34 22.44
C LYS A 91 -7.13 3.50 21.32
N SER A 92 -6.39 3.27 20.24
CA SER A 92 -6.88 2.51 19.09
C SER A 92 -7.04 1.01 19.34
N ILE A 93 -6.34 0.46 20.33
CA ILE A 93 -6.46 -0.93 20.79
C ILE A 93 -7.33 -1.07 22.03
N GLY A 94 -7.89 0.04 22.53
CA GLY A 94 -8.69 0.04 23.76
C GLY A 94 -7.90 -0.36 25.00
N PHE A 95 -6.63 0.09 25.10
CA PHE A 95 -5.77 -0.17 26.26
C PHE A 95 -6.25 0.59 27.50
N THR A 96 -6.32 -0.11 28.64
CA THR A 96 -6.79 0.40 29.92
C THR A 96 -5.66 0.49 30.94
N GLU A 97 -5.91 1.15 32.08
CA GLU A 97 -4.96 1.26 33.18
C GLU A 97 -4.61 -0.11 33.81
N ASP A 98 -5.52 -1.06 33.76
CA ASP A 98 -5.31 -2.46 34.21
C ASP A 98 -4.44 -3.27 33.22
N LYS A 99 -3.76 -2.62 32.27
CA LYS A 99 -2.97 -3.24 31.21
C LYS A 99 -3.73 -4.24 30.33
N LYS A 100 -5.03 -4.09 30.24
CA LYS A 100 -5.89 -4.87 29.32
C LYS A 100 -6.13 -4.09 28.05
N HIS A 101 -6.38 -4.79 26.96
CA HIS A 101 -6.77 -4.19 25.68
C HIS A 101 -7.89 -4.96 25.02
N ASN A 102 -8.65 -4.28 24.17
CA ASN A 102 -9.79 -4.89 23.47
C ASN A 102 -9.39 -5.59 22.17
N LEU A 103 -8.16 -5.33 21.67
CA LEU A 103 -7.69 -5.90 20.40
C LEU A 103 -7.48 -7.40 20.54
N PHE A 104 -8.31 -8.18 19.85
CA PHE A 104 -8.29 -9.64 19.86
C PHE A 104 -7.63 -10.19 18.59
N THR A 105 -7.90 -9.55 17.44
CA THR A 105 -7.38 -9.98 16.13
C THR A 105 -6.69 -8.83 15.42
N LEU A 106 -5.46 -9.06 14.98
CA LEU A 106 -4.70 -8.20 14.08
C LEU A 106 -4.61 -8.88 12.72
N ASN A 107 -5.22 -8.29 11.69
CA ASN A 107 -5.05 -8.73 10.31
C ASN A 107 -4.04 -7.82 9.59
N MET A 108 -3.02 -8.40 8.99
CA MET A 108 -2.05 -7.72 8.16
C MET A 108 -2.16 -8.24 6.73
N ASP A 109 -2.43 -7.36 5.77
CA ASP A 109 -2.56 -7.72 4.35
C ASP A 109 -1.28 -7.39 3.56
N GLU A 110 -1.16 -7.91 2.35
CA GLU A 110 -0.04 -7.74 1.41
C GLU A 110 1.32 -8.13 2.04
N ARG A 111 1.42 -9.34 2.59
CA ARG A 111 2.62 -9.88 3.25
C ARG A 111 3.89 -9.73 2.42
N SER A 112 3.80 -9.91 1.11
CA SER A 112 4.95 -9.81 0.21
C SER A 112 5.66 -8.46 0.28
N MET A 113 4.95 -7.39 0.62
CA MET A 113 5.51 -6.04 0.74
C MET A 113 6.15 -5.73 2.10
N PHE A 114 6.06 -6.66 3.06
CA PHE A 114 6.71 -6.48 4.37
C PHE A 114 8.18 -6.92 4.30
N SER A 115 9.07 -6.05 4.76
CA SER A 115 10.45 -6.41 5.08
C SER A 115 10.56 -6.91 6.52
N HIS A 116 11.66 -7.62 6.85
CA HIS A 116 11.96 -7.99 8.23
C HIS A 116 11.94 -6.78 9.16
N ARG A 117 12.54 -5.66 8.72
CA ARG A 117 12.54 -4.41 9.47
C ARG A 117 11.14 -3.89 9.75
N LEU A 118 10.27 -3.85 8.74
CA LEU A 118 8.89 -3.39 8.92
C LEU A 118 8.13 -4.26 9.91
N LEU A 119 8.30 -5.59 9.82
CA LEU A 119 7.65 -6.53 10.73
C LEU A 119 8.16 -6.40 12.17
N ALA A 120 9.48 -6.26 12.35
CA ALA A 120 10.08 -6.04 13.66
C ALA A 120 9.52 -4.81 14.34
N TRP A 121 9.49 -3.69 13.61
CA TRP A 121 8.96 -2.44 14.14
C TRP A 121 7.46 -2.49 14.40
N CYS A 122 6.70 -3.18 13.56
CA CYS A 122 5.28 -3.41 13.81
C CYS A 122 5.09 -4.17 15.13
N ASN A 123 5.80 -5.28 15.31
CA ASN A 123 5.82 -6.04 16.55
C ASN A 123 6.18 -5.15 17.76
N GLN A 124 7.30 -4.42 17.69
CA GLN A 124 7.78 -3.55 18.76
C GLN A 124 6.74 -2.51 19.18
N ARG A 125 6.02 -1.89 18.21
CA ARG A 125 5.00 -0.89 18.50
C ARG A 125 3.79 -1.46 19.25
N PHE A 126 3.40 -2.69 18.94
CA PHE A 126 2.34 -3.35 19.71
C PHE A 126 2.82 -3.75 21.11
N CYS A 127 4.05 -4.23 21.27
CA CYS A 127 4.63 -4.49 22.59
C CYS A 127 4.66 -3.22 23.45
N GLU A 128 5.08 -2.08 22.89
CA GLU A 128 5.04 -0.78 23.58
C GLU A 128 3.60 -0.37 23.96
N ALA A 129 2.64 -0.58 23.07
CA ALA A 129 1.25 -0.19 23.31
C ALA A 129 0.57 -1.01 24.40
N THR A 130 0.89 -2.29 24.50
CA THR A 130 0.34 -3.21 25.51
C THR A 130 1.19 -3.29 26.79
N ALA A 131 2.38 -2.67 26.76
CA ALA A 131 3.40 -2.80 27.81
C ALA A 131 3.81 -4.27 28.08
N ASP A 132 3.71 -5.13 27.05
CA ASP A 132 4.13 -6.53 27.09
C ASP A 132 5.23 -6.75 26.02
N PHE A 133 6.46 -6.96 26.51
CA PHE A 133 7.64 -7.20 25.68
C PHE A 133 8.10 -8.67 25.68
N GLU A 134 7.47 -9.51 26.48
CA GLU A 134 7.79 -10.93 26.54
C GLU A 134 7.18 -11.67 25.35
N ASN A 135 5.99 -11.22 24.95
CA ASN A 135 5.23 -11.86 23.89
C ASN A 135 5.23 -11.03 22.58
N ASN A 136 5.39 -11.71 21.45
CA ASN A 136 5.29 -11.06 20.17
C ASN A 136 3.90 -10.42 19.96
N PHE A 137 3.91 -9.22 19.41
CA PHE A 137 2.73 -8.36 19.23
C PHE A 137 2.00 -8.02 20.53
N GLY A 138 2.70 -8.03 21.69
CA GLY A 138 2.13 -7.64 22.97
C GLY A 138 0.94 -8.49 23.37
N SER A 139 1.07 -9.82 23.24
CA SER A 139 0.02 -10.82 23.60
C SER A 139 -1.30 -10.66 22.85
N ILE A 140 -1.35 -10.00 21.69
CA ILE A 140 -2.56 -10.03 20.86
C ILE A 140 -2.86 -11.50 20.50
N PRO A 141 -4.07 -12.02 20.83
CA PRO A 141 -4.37 -13.45 20.73
C PRO A 141 -4.23 -14.01 19.31
N ILE A 142 -4.71 -13.28 18.31
CA ILE A 142 -4.68 -13.75 16.92
C ILE A 142 -3.97 -12.69 16.04
N VAL A 143 -2.95 -13.14 15.31
CA VAL A 143 -2.33 -12.33 14.26
C VAL A 143 -2.36 -13.10 12.95
N ASN A 144 -3.14 -12.61 11.99
CA ASN A 144 -3.25 -13.17 10.65
C ASN A 144 -2.43 -12.36 9.66
N PHE A 145 -1.65 -13.03 8.83
CA PHE A 145 -0.81 -12.40 7.83
C PHE A 145 -1.16 -12.90 6.43
N PHE A 146 -1.91 -12.08 5.71
CA PHE A 146 -2.41 -12.38 4.38
C PHE A 146 -1.42 -11.97 3.30
N GLY A 147 -1.35 -12.73 2.22
CA GLY A 147 -0.54 -12.31 1.09
C GLY A 147 -0.37 -13.35 -0.01
N ASP A 148 0.43 -12.97 -0.98
CA ASP A 148 0.80 -13.77 -2.12
C ASP A 148 2.30 -13.68 -2.35
N LEU A 149 3.04 -14.75 -2.15
CA LEU A 149 4.50 -14.78 -2.32
C LEU A 149 4.97 -14.53 -3.77
N GLY A 150 4.08 -14.66 -4.74
CA GLY A 150 4.41 -14.37 -6.13
C GLY A 150 4.14 -12.93 -6.55
N GLN A 151 3.69 -12.07 -5.62
CA GLN A 151 3.55 -10.64 -5.86
C GLN A 151 4.83 -9.88 -5.53
N LEU A 152 4.86 -8.58 -5.85
CA LEU A 152 6.04 -7.74 -5.63
C LEU A 152 6.52 -7.79 -4.19
N GLY A 153 7.80 -8.04 -4.03
CA GLY A 153 8.49 -8.02 -2.74
C GLY A 153 8.66 -6.62 -2.15
N PRO A 154 9.25 -6.52 -0.96
CA PRO A 154 9.51 -5.25 -0.31
C PRO A 154 10.59 -4.46 -1.05
N VAL A 155 10.44 -3.13 -1.10
CA VAL A 155 11.40 -2.24 -1.77
C VAL A 155 12.72 -2.19 -1.01
N ASP A 156 13.83 -2.38 -1.73
CA ASP A 156 15.21 -2.35 -1.19
C ASP A 156 15.44 -3.30 0.02
N ALA A 157 14.70 -4.42 0.08
CA ALA A 157 14.81 -5.39 1.16
C ALA A 157 14.56 -6.82 0.66
N LYS A 158 14.97 -7.81 1.46
CA LYS A 158 14.66 -9.22 1.21
C LYS A 158 13.26 -9.57 1.71
N ASP A 159 12.68 -10.59 1.08
CA ASP A 159 11.41 -11.17 1.49
C ASP A 159 11.49 -11.81 2.89
N LEU A 160 10.36 -11.85 3.59
CA LEU A 160 10.29 -12.36 4.97
C LEU A 160 10.74 -13.82 5.11
N HIS A 161 10.54 -14.64 4.09
CA HIS A 161 10.95 -16.06 4.13
C HIS A 161 12.45 -16.27 3.88
N THR A 162 13.15 -15.27 3.35
CA THR A 162 14.58 -15.35 3.07
C THR A 162 15.37 -15.03 4.34
N PRO A 163 16.18 -15.94 4.88
CA PRO A 163 16.98 -15.65 6.07
C PRO A 163 17.87 -14.42 5.87
N PRO A 164 17.95 -13.53 6.86
CA PRO A 164 18.89 -12.42 6.82
C PRO A 164 20.33 -12.93 6.92
N SER A 165 21.30 -12.13 6.48
CA SER A 165 22.73 -12.46 6.65
C SER A 165 23.09 -12.44 8.14
N LYS A 166 24.18 -13.14 8.52
CA LYS A 166 24.69 -13.10 9.91
C LYS A 166 25.10 -11.70 10.38
N SER A 167 25.45 -10.82 9.44
CA SER A 167 25.78 -9.41 9.68
C SER A 167 24.60 -8.46 9.48
N ALA A 168 23.36 -8.97 9.43
CA ALA A 168 22.17 -8.13 9.28
C ALA A 168 21.95 -7.28 10.54
N ALA A 169 21.29 -6.15 10.34
CA ALA A 169 20.93 -5.25 11.45
C ALA A 169 20.01 -5.93 12.47
N PRO A 170 20.10 -5.56 13.78
CA PRO A 170 19.32 -6.19 14.84
C PRO A 170 17.80 -6.22 14.56
N ASP A 171 17.26 -5.17 13.98
CA ASP A 171 15.84 -5.11 13.60
C ASP A 171 15.48 -6.10 12.46
N GLN A 172 16.40 -6.41 11.56
CA GLN A 172 16.18 -7.44 10.55
C GLN A 172 16.20 -8.85 11.15
N LEU A 173 17.15 -9.13 12.06
CA LEU A 173 17.22 -10.40 12.78
C LEU A 173 15.97 -10.61 13.64
N LYS A 174 15.55 -9.58 14.38
CA LYS A 174 14.32 -9.61 15.18
C LYS A 174 13.08 -9.86 14.30
N GLY A 175 12.98 -9.18 13.16
CA GLY A 175 11.87 -9.35 12.24
C GLY A 175 11.78 -10.76 11.66
N TYR A 176 12.92 -11.37 11.34
CA TYR A 176 12.97 -12.77 10.92
C TYR A 176 12.51 -13.69 12.06
N SER A 177 13.00 -13.49 13.29
CA SER A 177 12.56 -14.24 14.46
C SER A 177 11.05 -14.12 14.70
N VAL A 178 10.49 -12.91 14.56
CA VAL A 178 9.04 -12.70 14.65
C VAL A 178 8.30 -13.45 13.53
N TYR A 179 8.81 -13.43 12.30
CA TYR A 179 8.20 -14.15 11.20
C TYR A 179 8.18 -15.67 11.43
N GLN A 180 9.21 -16.23 12.06
CA GLN A 180 9.30 -17.66 12.38
C GLN A 180 8.22 -18.12 13.39
N THR A 181 7.58 -17.20 14.10
CA THR A 181 6.45 -17.55 15.01
C THR A 181 5.15 -17.85 14.28
N PHE A 182 5.05 -17.53 12.99
CA PHE A 182 3.92 -17.89 12.16
C PHE A 182 4.06 -19.34 11.68
N THR A 183 3.63 -20.28 12.50
CA THR A 183 3.79 -21.72 12.26
C THR A 183 2.59 -22.32 11.53
N GLU A 184 1.44 -21.68 11.59
CA GLU A 184 0.21 -22.15 10.95
C GLU A 184 0.03 -21.50 9.57
N CYS A 185 -0.44 -22.27 8.58
CA CYS A 185 -0.67 -21.78 7.24
C CYS A 185 -1.97 -22.34 6.63
N VAL A 186 -2.77 -21.42 6.08
CA VAL A 186 -3.93 -21.77 5.24
C VAL A 186 -3.68 -21.30 3.83
N VAL A 187 -3.92 -22.16 2.84
CA VAL A 187 -3.75 -21.84 1.41
C VAL A 187 -5.14 -21.75 0.77
N LEU A 188 -5.44 -20.57 0.25
CA LEU A 188 -6.65 -20.32 -0.56
C LEU A 188 -6.34 -20.65 -2.02
N THR A 189 -6.97 -21.67 -2.56
CA THR A 189 -6.69 -22.18 -3.91
C THR A 189 -7.74 -21.80 -4.95
N GLN A 190 -8.98 -21.55 -4.51
CA GLN A 190 -10.07 -21.23 -5.42
C GLN A 190 -10.05 -19.78 -5.85
N THR A 191 -9.94 -19.55 -7.16
CA THR A 191 -10.02 -18.20 -7.77
C THR A 191 -11.47 -17.79 -7.94
N MET A 192 -11.80 -16.59 -7.43
CA MET A 192 -13.15 -16.02 -7.46
C MET A 192 -13.26 -14.78 -8.35
N ARG A 193 -12.13 -14.24 -8.82
CA ARG A 193 -12.09 -12.98 -9.59
C ARG A 193 -12.34 -13.20 -11.08
N GLN A 194 -11.76 -14.25 -11.64
CA GLN A 194 -11.86 -14.54 -13.07
C GLN A 194 -13.21 -15.19 -13.39
N LYS A 195 -13.86 -14.69 -14.43
CA LYS A 195 -15.07 -15.29 -14.97
C LYS A 195 -14.76 -16.58 -15.74
N PRO A 196 -15.76 -17.45 -15.99
CA PRO A 196 -15.54 -18.70 -16.72
C PRO A 196 -14.87 -18.54 -18.08
N ASP A 197 -15.16 -17.46 -18.81
CA ASP A 197 -14.54 -17.09 -20.09
C ASP A 197 -13.07 -16.68 -19.99
N GLN A 198 -12.57 -16.43 -18.78
CA GLN A 198 -11.20 -16.01 -18.48
C GLN A 198 -10.31 -17.13 -17.93
N ILE A 199 -10.81 -18.36 -17.85
CA ILE A 199 -10.07 -19.52 -17.31
C ILE A 199 -8.74 -19.71 -18.05
N GLY A 200 -8.71 -19.63 -19.36
CA GLY A 200 -7.49 -19.77 -20.16
C GLY A 200 -6.43 -18.69 -19.86
N LEU A 201 -6.85 -17.47 -19.47
CA LEU A 201 -5.92 -16.45 -18.99
C LEU A 201 -5.36 -16.83 -17.61
N LEU A 202 -6.21 -17.29 -16.70
CA LEU A 202 -5.79 -17.71 -15.35
C LEU A 202 -4.76 -18.83 -15.42
N GLU A 203 -5.04 -19.89 -16.17
CA GLU A 203 -4.12 -21.01 -16.34
C GLU A 203 -2.75 -20.57 -16.88
N ARG A 204 -2.75 -19.66 -17.86
CA ARG A 204 -1.53 -19.07 -18.39
C ARG A 204 -0.75 -18.31 -17.32
N LEU A 205 -1.43 -17.48 -16.54
CA LEU A 205 -0.80 -16.73 -15.44
C LEU A 205 -0.20 -17.69 -14.39
N LEU A 206 -0.88 -18.79 -14.07
CA LEU A 206 -0.37 -19.80 -13.14
C LEU A 206 0.86 -20.54 -13.72
N ARG A 207 0.89 -20.85 -15.02
CA ARG A 207 2.06 -21.42 -15.67
C ARG A 207 3.24 -20.46 -15.70
N ILE A 208 3.00 -19.18 -15.98
CA ILE A 208 4.05 -18.13 -15.90
C ILE A 208 4.61 -18.06 -14.47
N ARG A 209 3.74 -18.07 -13.49
CA ARG A 209 4.13 -18.02 -12.07
C ARG A 209 4.99 -19.20 -11.66
N SER A 210 4.68 -20.41 -12.11
CA SER A 210 5.41 -21.64 -11.78
C SER A 210 6.65 -21.89 -12.65
N GLY A 211 6.92 -21.02 -13.65
CA GLY A 211 8.01 -21.21 -14.60
C GLY A 211 7.72 -22.25 -15.69
N ASN A 212 6.49 -22.79 -15.76
CA ASN A 212 6.07 -23.82 -16.71
C ASN A 212 5.43 -23.24 -17.98
N VAL A 213 6.05 -22.20 -18.54
CA VAL A 213 5.54 -21.49 -19.73
C VAL A 213 5.64 -22.38 -20.96
N THR A 214 4.53 -22.53 -21.68
CA THR A 214 4.49 -23.27 -22.94
C THR A 214 4.78 -22.37 -24.14
N GLN A 215 5.13 -22.96 -25.28
CA GLN A 215 5.28 -22.23 -26.54
C GLN A 215 3.97 -21.52 -26.95
N GLN A 216 2.82 -22.14 -26.68
CA GLN A 216 1.51 -21.53 -26.96
C GLN A 216 1.24 -20.32 -26.08
N ASP A 217 1.67 -20.34 -24.80
CA ASP A 217 1.58 -19.17 -23.92
C ASP A 217 2.40 -18.00 -24.45
N TRP A 218 3.63 -18.29 -24.92
CA TRP A 218 4.49 -17.30 -25.57
C TRP A 218 3.83 -16.68 -26.82
N ILE A 219 3.28 -17.50 -27.71
CA ILE A 219 2.56 -17.04 -28.90
C ILE A 219 1.41 -16.11 -28.48
N ASN A 220 0.58 -16.54 -27.51
CA ASN A 220 -0.57 -15.78 -27.05
C ASN A 220 -0.19 -14.44 -26.40
N ILE A 221 0.91 -14.40 -25.65
CA ILE A 221 1.44 -13.14 -25.07
C ILE A 221 1.92 -12.21 -26.19
N ASN A 222 2.65 -12.74 -27.17
CA ASN A 222 3.15 -11.96 -28.29
C ASN A 222 2.05 -11.37 -29.19
N LEU A 223 0.86 -12.00 -29.23
CA LEU A 223 -0.30 -11.42 -29.90
C LEU A 223 -0.83 -10.16 -29.21
N ARG A 224 -0.49 -9.96 -27.94
CA ARG A 224 -0.85 -8.76 -27.17
C ARG A 224 0.20 -7.64 -27.26
N HIS A 225 1.25 -7.81 -28.06
CA HIS A 225 2.22 -6.75 -28.33
C HIS A 225 1.55 -5.58 -29.08
N GLU A 226 1.87 -4.34 -28.72
CA GLU A 226 1.26 -3.11 -29.25
C GLU A 226 1.10 -3.11 -30.78
N GLN A 227 2.14 -3.56 -31.51
CA GLN A 227 2.12 -3.60 -32.99
C GLN A 227 1.06 -4.56 -33.54
N LYS A 228 0.67 -5.59 -32.80
CA LYS A 228 -0.27 -6.64 -33.20
C LYS A 228 -1.70 -6.43 -32.69
N LEU A 229 -1.90 -5.40 -31.85
CA LEU A 229 -3.25 -5.07 -31.36
C LEU A 229 -4.14 -4.58 -32.50
N LYS A 230 -5.43 -4.85 -32.37
CA LYS A 230 -6.46 -4.30 -33.28
C LYS A 230 -6.50 -2.76 -33.12
N GLN A 231 -6.97 -2.07 -34.16
CA GLN A 231 -7.06 -0.62 -34.17
C GLN A 231 -7.91 -0.08 -33.01
N SER A 232 -9.05 -0.71 -32.71
CA SER A 232 -9.92 -0.33 -31.58
C SER A 232 -9.24 -0.46 -30.22
N GLU A 233 -8.36 -1.46 -30.06
CA GLU A 233 -7.57 -1.61 -28.82
C GLU A 233 -6.50 -0.54 -28.73
N LYS A 234 -5.82 -0.20 -29.84
CA LYS A 234 -4.83 0.90 -29.86
C LYS A 234 -5.47 2.25 -29.54
N GLU A 235 -6.68 2.50 -30.04
CA GLU A 235 -7.44 3.72 -29.74
C GLU A 235 -7.77 3.83 -28.24
N ALA A 236 -8.11 2.72 -27.58
CA ALA A 236 -8.36 2.71 -26.14
C ALA A 236 -7.15 3.15 -25.32
N PHE A 237 -5.92 2.79 -25.74
CA PHE A 237 -4.68 3.29 -25.12
C PHE A 237 -4.44 4.77 -25.45
N GLN A 238 -4.73 5.21 -26.65
CA GLN A 238 -4.54 6.60 -27.08
C GLN A 238 -5.50 7.56 -26.40
N ASN A 239 -6.76 7.14 -26.22
CA ASN A 239 -7.81 7.95 -25.60
C ASN A 239 -7.73 8.01 -24.06
N GLY A 240 -6.71 7.39 -23.45
CA GLY A 240 -6.51 7.42 -21.99
C GLY A 240 -7.54 6.60 -21.19
N THR A 241 -8.38 5.78 -21.85
CA THR A 241 -9.35 4.90 -21.17
C THR A 241 -8.71 3.67 -20.55
N VAL A 242 -7.45 3.38 -20.88
CA VAL A 242 -6.67 2.25 -20.38
C VAL A 242 -5.49 2.77 -19.55
N ILE A 243 -5.32 2.22 -18.35
CA ILE A 243 -4.17 2.53 -17.49
C ILE A 243 -2.95 1.78 -18.01
N THR A 244 -1.86 2.52 -18.25
CA THR A 244 -0.56 1.97 -18.62
C THR A 244 0.37 1.88 -17.40
N LEU A 245 1.06 0.75 -17.27
CA LEU A 245 2.06 0.52 -16.23
C LEU A 245 3.46 0.72 -16.82
N HIS A 246 4.29 1.44 -16.09
CA HIS A 246 5.68 1.70 -16.46
C HIS A 246 6.61 1.31 -15.33
N GLU A 247 7.80 0.83 -15.66
CA GLU A 247 8.79 0.38 -14.69
C GLU A 247 9.39 1.54 -13.90
N THR A 248 9.59 2.68 -14.56
CA THR A 248 10.27 3.83 -13.96
C THR A 248 9.42 5.10 -13.94
N TRP A 249 9.65 5.95 -12.94
CA TRP A 249 9.05 7.30 -12.88
C TRP A 249 9.46 8.19 -14.07
N ARG A 250 10.59 7.91 -14.70
CA ARG A 250 11.01 8.63 -15.92
C ARG A 250 10.07 8.33 -17.08
N GLU A 251 9.75 7.06 -17.30
CA GLU A 251 8.81 6.62 -18.34
C GLU A 251 7.40 7.15 -18.07
N VAL A 252 6.92 7.06 -16.82
CA VAL A 252 5.64 7.68 -16.43
C VAL A 252 5.59 9.16 -16.79
N LYS A 253 6.66 9.91 -16.49
CA LYS A 253 6.72 11.36 -16.81
C LYS A 253 6.75 11.61 -18.32
N MET A 254 7.43 10.76 -19.09
CA MET A 254 7.48 10.86 -20.55
C MET A 254 6.12 10.58 -21.17
N GLU A 255 5.47 9.49 -20.75
CA GLU A 255 4.14 9.12 -21.26
C GLU A 255 3.09 10.17 -20.90
N LYS A 256 3.07 10.66 -19.66
CA LYS A 256 2.19 11.78 -19.28
C LYS A 256 2.36 13.01 -20.15
N ARG A 257 3.59 13.39 -20.49
CA ARG A 257 3.84 14.54 -21.37
C ARG A 257 3.33 14.29 -22.79
N LYS A 258 3.54 13.07 -23.32
CA LYS A 258 3.05 12.66 -24.63
C LYS A 258 1.52 12.74 -24.68
N GLN A 259 0.82 12.15 -23.69
CA GLN A 259 -0.63 12.18 -23.60
C GLN A 259 -1.18 13.61 -23.49
N LEU A 260 -0.58 14.45 -22.63
CA LEU A 260 -0.98 15.83 -22.49
C LEU A 260 -0.77 16.66 -23.78
N SER A 261 0.29 16.40 -24.54
CA SER A 261 0.56 17.09 -25.81
C SER A 261 -0.46 16.70 -26.91
N GLN A 262 -1.05 15.52 -26.83
CA GLN A 262 -2.05 15.04 -27.79
C GLN A 262 -3.43 15.64 -27.57
N LEU A 263 -3.72 16.16 -26.39
CA LEU A 263 -5.03 16.75 -26.08
C LEU A 263 -5.33 18.04 -26.85
N GLY A 264 -4.31 18.75 -27.34
CA GLY A 264 -4.47 19.98 -28.13
C GLY A 264 -5.15 21.15 -27.40
N VAL A 265 -5.23 21.10 -26.06
CA VAL A 265 -5.89 22.11 -25.23
C VAL A 265 -4.88 22.86 -24.35
N PRO A 266 -5.21 24.09 -23.90
CA PRO A 266 -4.34 24.85 -23.02
C PRO A 266 -4.03 24.12 -21.71
N VAL A 267 -2.79 24.19 -21.26
CA VAL A 267 -2.27 23.49 -20.07
C VAL A 267 -2.09 24.48 -18.94
N ALA A 268 -2.66 24.22 -17.79
CA ALA A 268 -2.36 24.95 -16.56
C ALA A 268 -1.12 24.34 -15.89
N VAL A 269 -0.14 25.18 -15.56
CA VAL A 269 1.07 24.79 -14.84
C VAL A 269 1.03 25.40 -13.45
N ILE A 270 0.91 24.53 -12.44
CA ILE A 270 0.90 24.94 -11.04
C ILE A 270 2.29 24.75 -10.46
N PRO A 271 3.04 25.82 -10.16
CA PRO A 271 4.31 25.70 -9.47
C PRO A 271 4.08 25.32 -8.01
N SER A 272 4.93 24.48 -7.43
CA SER A 272 4.92 24.25 -6.00
C SER A 272 5.43 25.49 -5.28
N THR A 273 4.66 25.99 -4.31
CA THR A 273 5.08 27.07 -3.41
C THR A 273 5.54 26.47 -2.11
N GLY A 274 6.83 26.53 -1.80
CA GLY A 274 7.40 26.10 -0.52
C GLY A 274 7.89 27.29 0.28
N ARG A 275 7.45 27.42 1.54
CA ARG A 275 8.11 28.31 2.51
C ARG A 275 9.29 27.56 3.13
N GLY A 276 10.53 28.11 3.03
CA GLY A 276 11.70 27.56 3.70
C GLY A 276 12.69 26.80 2.77
N ARG A 277 13.60 26.02 3.37
CA ARG A 277 14.72 25.34 2.71
C ARG A 277 14.35 24.21 1.74
N HIS A 278 13.07 24.05 1.42
CA HIS A 278 12.56 22.89 0.68
C HIS A 278 12.53 23.06 -0.84
N HIS A 279 12.59 24.27 -1.36
CA HIS A 279 12.50 24.54 -2.81
C HIS A 279 13.73 24.05 -3.62
N LYS A 280 14.83 23.68 -2.96
CA LYS A 280 16.03 23.08 -3.59
C LYS A 280 16.08 21.54 -3.44
N LYS A 281 15.06 20.91 -2.87
CA LYS A 281 15.03 19.45 -2.67
C LYS A 281 14.43 18.76 -3.89
N SER A 282 14.93 17.54 -4.16
CA SER A 282 14.36 16.70 -5.21
C SER A 282 12.95 16.23 -4.86
N ASP A 283 12.13 15.88 -5.85
CA ASP A 283 10.77 15.34 -5.68
C ASP A 283 10.73 14.19 -4.66
N LYS A 284 11.76 13.31 -4.64
CA LYS A 284 11.89 12.21 -3.65
C LYS A 284 12.01 12.71 -2.20
N GLN A 285 12.65 13.87 -1.98
CA GLN A 285 12.88 14.42 -0.63
C GLN A 285 11.66 15.16 -0.07
N VAL A 286 10.71 15.51 -0.92
CA VAL A 286 9.47 16.23 -0.55
C VAL A 286 8.21 15.36 -0.68
N GLY A 287 8.36 14.04 -0.54
CA GLY A 287 7.22 13.11 -0.59
C GLY A 287 6.67 12.89 -2.00
N GLN A 288 7.53 12.98 -3.02
CA GLN A 288 7.19 12.84 -4.45
C GLN A 288 6.21 13.90 -4.98
N ILE A 289 6.13 15.04 -4.33
CA ILE A 289 5.37 16.19 -4.83
C ILE A 289 6.19 16.83 -5.96
N PRO A 290 5.67 16.90 -7.20
CA PRO A 290 6.40 17.49 -8.30
C PRO A 290 6.57 18.99 -8.09
N ALA A 291 7.73 19.55 -8.49
CA ALA A 291 7.97 20.99 -8.44
C ALA A 291 7.00 21.79 -9.33
N ARG A 292 6.43 21.15 -10.34
CA ARG A 292 5.38 21.70 -11.21
C ARG A 292 4.33 20.63 -11.46
N CYS A 293 3.08 20.93 -11.19
CA CYS A 293 1.94 20.09 -11.54
C CYS A 293 1.34 20.63 -12.84
N ILE A 294 1.20 19.79 -13.85
CA ILE A 294 0.59 20.12 -15.14
C ILE A 294 -0.82 19.54 -15.13
N ILE A 295 -1.82 20.39 -15.38
CA ILE A 295 -3.22 20.02 -15.33
C ILE A 295 -3.95 20.55 -16.56
N VAL A 296 -4.85 19.73 -17.11
CA VAL A 296 -5.80 20.11 -18.17
C VAL A 296 -7.18 19.60 -17.81
N VAL A 297 -8.23 20.26 -18.32
CA VAL A 297 -9.58 19.72 -18.22
C VAL A 297 -9.66 18.36 -18.93
N GLY A 298 -10.28 17.38 -18.31
CA GLY A 298 -10.35 16.01 -18.80
C GLY A 298 -9.15 15.12 -18.41
N CYS A 299 -8.07 15.65 -17.84
CA CYS A 299 -6.98 14.78 -17.39
C CYS A 299 -7.34 14.03 -16.11
N ILE A 300 -6.75 12.83 -15.98
CA ILE A 300 -6.88 12.00 -14.79
C ILE A 300 -5.82 12.40 -13.78
N LEU A 301 -6.24 12.67 -12.56
CA LEU A 301 -5.38 12.97 -11.42
C LEU A 301 -5.39 11.84 -10.41
N THR A 302 -4.24 11.57 -9.84
CA THR A 302 -4.11 10.70 -8.68
C THR A 302 -3.77 11.52 -7.46
N ARG A 303 -4.52 11.36 -6.39
CA ARG A 303 -4.27 12.06 -5.13
C ARG A 303 -3.06 11.44 -4.41
N ASN A 304 -2.04 12.25 -4.13
CA ASN A 304 -0.81 11.79 -3.47
C ASN A 304 -0.82 11.99 -1.95
N GLN A 305 -1.46 13.05 -1.45
CA GLN A 305 -1.53 13.35 0.00
C GLN A 305 -2.77 14.20 0.32
N GLY A 306 -3.34 14.01 1.53
CA GLY A 306 -4.38 14.90 2.04
C GLY A 306 -5.19 14.31 3.21
N PRO A 307 -5.88 15.15 4.00
CA PRO A 307 -6.51 14.77 5.27
C PRO A 307 -7.92 14.19 5.16
N HIS A 308 -8.52 14.09 3.96
CA HIS A 308 -9.96 13.77 3.80
C HIS A 308 -10.23 12.29 3.57
N THR A 309 -9.64 11.43 4.40
CA THR A 309 -9.85 9.97 4.34
C THR A 309 -11.29 9.56 4.69
N VAL A 310 -12.02 10.42 5.41
CA VAL A 310 -13.43 10.18 5.82
C VAL A 310 -14.37 10.06 4.62
N PHE A 311 -14.04 10.72 3.50
CA PHE A 311 -14.83 10.68 2.25
C PHE A 311 -14.27 9.69 1.22
N GLY A 312 -13.50 8.69 1.64
CA GLY A 312 -12.88 7.74 0.70
C GLY A 312 -11.72 8.31 -0.14
N LEU A 313 -11.40 9.61 0.00
CA LEU A 313 -10.33 10.28 -0.73
C LEU A 313 -8.96 9.98 -0.11
N ASN A 314 -8.52 8.76 -0.26
CA ASN A 314 -7.22 8.30 0.23
C ASN A 314 -6.09 8.56 -0.79
N ASN A 315 -4.85 8.38 -0.36
CA ASN A 315 -3.72 8.41 -1.27
C ASN A 315 -3.88 7.31 -2.32
N GLY A 316 -3.83 7.68 -3.59
CA GLY A 316 -4.11 6.80 -4.72
C GLY A 316 -5.52 6.93 -5.30
N ALA A 317 -6.43 7.70 -4.68
CA ALA A 317 -7.74 8.00 -5.28
C ALA A 317 -7.56 8.66 -6.66
N ILE A 318 -8.30 8.17 -7.63
CA ILE A 318 -8.25 8.62 -9.03
C ILE A 318 -9.48 9.48 -9.29
N GLY A 319 -9.29 10.60 -9.97
CA GLY A 319 -10.39 11.47 -10.38
C GLY A 319 -10.08 12.20 -11.68
N SER A 320 -11.12 12.64 -12.37
CA SER A 320 -11.02 13.42 -13.60
C SER A 320 -11.19 14.92 -13.35
N VAL A 321 -10.39 15.75 -14.00
CA VAL A 321 -10.51 17.21 -13.91
C VAL A 321 -11.72 17.68 -14.72
N VAL A 322 -12.72 18.20 -14.03
CA VAL A 322 -13.94 18.73 -14.64
C VAL A 322 -13.78 20.18 -15.07
N SER A 323 -13.14 21.00 -14.22
CA SER A 323 -12.99 22.42 -14.47
C SER A 323 -11.77 23.00 -13.77
N ILE A 324 -11.20 24.06 -14.36
CA ILE A 324 -10.11 24.86 -13.78
C ILE A 324 -10.65 26.28 -13.63
N LEU A 325 -10.67 26.77 -12.39
CA LEU A 325 -11.19 28.10 -12.07
C LEU A 325 -10.07 29.10 -11.95
N TYR A 326 -10.27 30.26 -12.56
CA TYR A 326 -9.41 31.43 -12.47
C TYR A 326 -10.17 32.57 -11.75
N SER A 327 -9.45 33.53 -11.19
CA SER A 327 -10.09 34.74 -10.66
C SER A 327 -10.77 35.52 -11.77
N GLU A 328 -11.80 36.29 -11.42
CA GLU A 328 -12.52 37.15 -12.37
C GLU A 328 -11.57 37.93 -13.28
N SER A 329 -11.88 37.95 -14.56
CA SER A 329 -11.07 38.58 -15.63
C SER A 329 -9.67 37.99 -15.86
N LYS A 330 -9.31 36.84 -15.29
CA LYS A 330 -8.03 36.17 -15.53
C LYS A 330 -8.21 34.83 -16.26
N SER A 331 -7.26 34.55 -17.14
CA SER A 331 -7.19 33.31 -17.93
C SER A 331 -5.73 32.81 -17.96
N PRO A 332 -5.44 31.62 -18.47
CA PRO A 332 -4.07 31.19 -18.70
C PRO A 332 -3.25 32.25 -19.44
N PRO A 333 -2.00 32.51 -19.06
CA PRO A 333 -1.14 31.79 -18.11
C PRO A 333 -1.24 32.24 -16.64
N SER A 334 -2.28 32.98 -16.26
CA SER A 334 -2.47 33.42 -14.87
C SER A 334 -2.56 32.22 -13.90
N MET A 335 -2.29 32.46 -12.61
CA MET A 335 -2.42 31.43 -11.59
C MET A 335 -3.89 31.08 -11.40
N LEU A 336 -4.20 29.78 -11.40
CA LEU A 336 -5.55 29.29 -11.11
C LEU A 336 -5.91 29.47 -9.63
N VAL A 337 -7.19 29.55 -9.35
CA VAL A 337 -7.76 29.64 -7.98
C VAL A 337 -8.09 28.25 -7.44
N ALA A 338 -8.74 27.43 -8.26
CA ALA A 338 -9.17 26.09 -7.86
C ALA A 338 -9.24 25.13 -9.05
N VAL A 339 -9.21 23.84 -8.75
CA VAL A 339 -9.44 22.75 -9.70
C VAL A 339 -10.61 21.91 -9.17
N ILE A 340 -11.62 21.72 -9.99
CA ILE A 340 -12.75 20.83 -9.67
C ILE A 340 -12.43 19.46 -10.24
N VAL A 341 -12.42 18.45 -9.37
CA VAL A 341 -12.10 17.06 -9.71
C VAL A 341 -13.28 16.18 -9.32
N ASN A 342 -13.73 15.38 -10.27
CA ASN A 342 -14.71 14.33 -10.02
C ASN A 342 -13.97 13.07 -9.64
N PHE A 343 -14.14 12.57 -8.43
CA PHE A 343 -13.63 11.29 -7.97
C PHE A 343 -14.77 10.26 -8.10
N GLU A 344 -14.58 9.28 -8.94
CA GLU A 344 -15.46 8.12 -9.01
C GLU A 344 -15.24 7.27 -7.76
N GLY A 345 -16.33 7.09 -6.98
CA GLY A 345 -16.35 6.35 -5.73
C GLY A 345 -16.33 4.84 -5.89
#